data_b3cf050d610db54a24d13c445e38abd9
#
_entry.id   b3cf050d610db54a24d13c445e38abd9
#
_cell.length_a   1.000
_cell.length_b   1.000
_cell.length_c   1.000
_cell.angle_alpha   90.00
_cell.angle_beta   90.00
_cell.angle_gamma   90.00
#
_symmetry.space_group_name_H-M   'P 1'
#
loop_
_entity.id
_entity.type
_entity.pdbx_description
1 polymer ?
#
loop_
_entity_poly.entity_id
_entity_poly.type
_entity_poly.pdbx_seq_one_letter_code
_entity_poly.pdbx_strand_id
1 'polypeptide(L)'
;MKKYTTSQRLKQLMNERNIKQIDILRKAEPFCKKYNIKLNKNDLSQYVNGKVEPGQHKLTILGLALNVNEAWLMGYDVPQMRDFSFQNETVEELSAKYDNIKRITLKRFPMLGEIACGEPVFVEENREHYVMADMDIDADFCLTAKGDSMINARIYEGDIVFIKEMPIVENGDIAAVIIESDATLKRVYYYPNDNMLQLVAENPKYKPLVYQGEELNHIRILGKAVYFMSAVE
;
A
#
# COMPACT_ATOMS: atom_id res chain seq x y z
N MET A 1 -33.62 12.10 -8.05
CA MET A 1 -34.33 12.87 -7.01
C MET A 1 -34.79 11.91 -5.92
N LYS A 2 -34.73 12.28 -4.62
CA LYS A 2 -35.21 11.41 -3.51
C LYS A 2 -36.72 11.36 -3.55
N LYS A 3 -37.31 10.17 -3.77
CA LYS A 3 -38.79 9.99 -3.86
C LYS A 3 -39.41 9.37 -2.60
N TYR A 4 -38.59 8.68 -1.81
CA TYR A 4 -39.03 7.94 -0.62
C TYR A 4 -38.11 8.22 0.56
N THR A 5 -38.53 7.81 1.77
CA THR A 5 -37.65 7.79 2.95
C THR A 5 -37.11 6.40 3.17
N THR A 6 -36.01 6.29 3.91
CA THR A 6 -35.45 4.98 4.33
C THR A 6 -36.49 4.16 5.12
N SER A 7 -37.27 4.80 5.95
CA SER A 7 -38.37 4.16 6.68
C SER A 7 -39.41 3.52 5.75
N GLN A 8 -39.84 4.24 4.69
CA GLN A 8 -40.77 3.70 3.71
C GLN A 8 -40.19 2.50 2.97
N ARG A 9 -38.92 2.57 2.56
CA ARG A 9 -38.21 1.48 1.88
C ARG A 9 -38.03 0.25 2.79
N LEU A 10 -37.67 0.44 4.05
CA LEU A 10 -37.59 -0.66 5.02
C LEU A 10 -38.97 -1.32 5.24
N LYS A 11 -40.03 -0.56 5.42
CA LYS A 11 -41.39 -1.11 5.54
C LYS A 11 -41.85 -1.82 4.28
N GLN A 12 -41.55 -1.28 3.10
CA GLN A 12 -41.80 -1.91 1.82
C GLN A 12 -41.14 -3.31 1.76
N LEU A 13 -39.82 -3.40 2.05
CA LEU A 13 -39.08 -4.67 2.05
C LEU A 13 -39.63 -5.67 3.10
N MET A 14 -39.97 -5.19 4.29
CA MET A 14 -40.53 -6.04 5.33
C MET A 14 -41.85 -6.65 4.87
N ASN A 15 -42.72 -5.89 4.21
CA ASN A 15 -43.97 -6.39 3.68
C ASN A 15 -43.77 -7.30 2.48
N GLU A 16 -43.00 -6.91 1.47
CA GLU A 16 -42.76 -7.69 0.26
C GLU A 16 -42.15 -9.05 0.56
N ARG A 17 -41.24 -9.10 1.54
CA ARG A 17 -40.46 -10.33 1.87
C ARG A 17 -41.03 -11.06 3.09
N ASN A 18 -42.11 -10.56 3.67
CA ASN A 18 -42.73 -11.08 4.92
C ASN A 18 -41.68 -11.31 6.04
N ILE A 19 -40.79 -10.33 6.27
CA ILE A 19 -39.73 -10.39 7.27
C ILE A 19 -39.98 -9.36 8.39
N LYS A 20 -39.55 -9.73 9.61
CA LYS A 20 -39.64 -8.87 10.79
C LYS A 20 -38.27 -8.19 11.04
N GLN A 21 -38.27 -7.14 11.89
CA GLN A 21 -37.04 -6.45 12.28
C GLN A 21 -35.96 -7.41 12.85
N ILE A 22 -36.40 -8.45 13.59
CA ILE A 22 -35.45 -9.45 14.14
C ILE A 22 -34.74 -10.23 13.04
N ASP A 23 -35.40 -10.51 11.92
CA ASP A 23 -34.82 -11.23 10.80
C ASP A 23 -33.80 -10.34 10.06
N ILE A 24 -34.06 -9.04 9.98
CA ILE A 24 -33.10 -8.06 9.45
C ILE A 24 -31.85 -8.01 10.32
N LEU A 25 -31.99 -7.98 11.64
CA LEU A 25 -30.86 -7.97 12.57
C LEU A 25 -30.04 -9.26 12.45
N ARG A 26 -30.69 -10.43 12.36
CA ARG A 26 -30.02 -11.73 12.17
C ARG A 26 -29.22 -11.77 10.86
N LYS A 27 -29.81 -11.27 9.77
CA LYS A 27 -29.10 -11.16 8.47
C LYS A 27 -27.95 -10.15 8.50
N ALA A 28 -28.04 -9.09 9.30
CA ALA A 28 -27.04 -8.07 9.45
C ALA A 28 -25.84 -8.52 10.32
N GLU A 29 -26.02 -9.49 11.22
CA GLU A 29 -25.00 -9.89 12.20
C GLU A 29 -23.65 -10.28 11.60
N PRO A 30 -23.55 -11.10 10.53
CA PRO A 30 -22.28 -11.45 9.91
C PRO A 30 -21.52 -10.22 9.39
N PHE A 31 -22.25 -9.29 8.79
CA PHE A 31 -21.66 -8.05 8.26
C PHE A 31 -21.25 -7.09 9.38
N CYS A 32 -22.05 -7.02 10.45
CA CYS A 32 -21.68 -6.26 11.64
C CYS A 32 -20.34 -6.74 12.23
N LYS A 33 -20.13 -8.05 12.34
CA LYS A 33 -18.88 -8.65 12.80
C LYS A 33 -17.74 -8.36 11.84
N LYS A 34 -17.95 -8.57 10.53
CA LYS A 34 -16.92 -8.36 9.49
C LYS A 34 -16.41 -6.93 9.46
N TYR A 35 -17.29 -5.94 9.59
CA TYR A 35 -16.94 -4.52 9.46
C TYR A 35 -16.82 -3.79 10.81
N ASN A 36 -16.90 -4.51 11.93
CA ASN A 36 -16.85 -3.95 13.28
C ASN A 36 -17.87 -2.81 13.53
N ILE A 37 -19.10 -2.98 13.02
CA ILE A 37 -20.18 -2.00 13.13
C ILE A 37 -21.28 -2.58 14.01
N LYS A 38 -21.76 -1.78 14.98
CA LYS A 38 -22.88 -2.17 15.86
C LYS A 38 -24.21 -1.69 15.27
N LEU A 39 -25.15 -2.63 15.06
CA LEU A 39 -26.55 -2.38 14.70
C LEU A 39 -27.43 -3.12 15.70
N ASN A 40 -28.11 -2.39 16.56
CA ASN A 40 -28.95 -2.96 17.59
C ASN A 40 -30.47 -2.82 17.29
N LYS A 41 -31.32 -3.48 18.09
CA LYS A 41 -32.77 -3.47 17.93
C LYS A 41 -33.36 -2.07 18.01
N ASN A 42 -32.81 -1.22 18.89
CA ASN A 42 -33.30 0.15 19.06
C ASN A 42 -32.98 1.02 17.83
N ASP A 43 -31.78 0.91 17.29
CA ASP A 43 -31.37 1.58 16.04
C ASP A 43 -32.34 1.24 14.91
N LEU A 44 -32.51 -0.06 14.65
CA LEU A 44 -33.37 -0.52 13.55
C LEU A 44 -34.84 -0.07 13.74
N SER A 45 -35.34 -0.12 14.98
CA SER A 45 -36.69 0.38 15.29
C SER A 45 -36.83 1.86 15.00
N GLN A 46 -35.84 2.68 15.31
CA GLN A 46 -35.87 4.12 15.01
C GLN A 46 -35.84 4.36 13.49
N TYR A 47 -35.09 3.60 12.73
CA TYR A 47 -35.04 3.70 11.25
C TYR A 47 -36.36 3.29 10.61
N VAL A 48 -36.94 2.18 11.03
CA VAL A 48 -38.22 1.69 10.51
C VAL A 48 -39.37 2.68 10.84
N ASN A 49 -39.31 3.31 12.02
CA ASN A 49 -40.31 4.29 12.41
C ASN A 49 -40.05 5.71 11.88
N GLY A 50 -38.94 5.92 11.17
CA GLY A 50 -38.57 7.21 10.58
C GLY A 50 -38.21 8.28 11.61
N LYS A 51 -37.85 7.88 12.84
CA LYS A 51 -37.40 8.82 13.89
C LYS A 51 -35.99 9.31 13.64
N VAL A 52 -35.12 8.47 13.05
CA VAL A 52 -33.74 8.77 12.73
C VAL A 52 -33.43 8.12 11.38
N GLU A 53 -32.59 8.76 10.55
CA GLU A 53 -32.04 8.12 9.36
C GLU A 53 -30.72 7.40 9.72
N PRO A 54 -30.43 6.20 9.14
CA PRO A 54 -29.19 5.49 9.38
C PRO A 54 -28.01 6.26 8.77
N GLY A 55 -26.91 6.38 9.53
CA GLY A 55 -25.64 6.86 8.98
C GLY A 55 -25.05 5.88 7.96
N GLN A 56 -24.09 6.36 7.16
CA GLN A 56 -23.54 5.65 6.00
C GLN A 56 -23.12 4.19 6.32
N HIS A 57 -22.37 3.96 7.39
CA HIS A 57 -21.94 2.62 7.77
C HIS A 57 -23.11 1.65 8.07
N LYS A 58 -24.11 2.13 8.82
CA LYS A 58 -25.29 1.30 9.14
C LYS A 58 -26.17 1.09 7.91
N LEU A 59 -26.24 2.07 7.02
CA LEU A 59 -26.92 1.95 5.74
C LEU A 59 -26.30 0.87 4.86
N THR A 60 -24.95 0.83 4.78
CA THR A 60 -24.22 -0.23 4.06
C THR A 60 -24.51 -1.61 4.65
N ILE A 61 -24.50 -1.75 5.97
CA ILE A 61 -24.88 -3.02 6.64
C ILE A 61 -26.30 -3.45 6.29
N LEU A 62 -27.26 -2.52 6.30
CA LEU A 62 -28.64 -2.82 5.92
C LEU A 62 -28.78 -3.19 4.44
N GLY A 63 -28.06 -2.50 3.54
CA GLY A 63 -28.00 -2.81 2.12
C GLY A 63 -27.47 -4.22 1.86
N LEU A 64 -26.37 -4.61 2.53
CA LEU A 64 -25.79 -5.95 2.49
C LEU A 64 -26.75 -7.01 3.04
N ALA A 65 -27.31 -6.78 4.23
CA ALA A 65 -28.19 -7.72 4.90
C ALA A 65 -29.49 -7.98 4.13
N LEU A 66 -30.01 -6.95 3.47
CA LEU A 66 -31.24 -7.01 2.70
C LEU A 66 -31.02 -7.27 1.21
N ASN A 67 -29.77 -7.32 0.77
CA ASN A 67 -29.40 -7.46 -0.64
C ASN A 67 -30.10 -6.42 -1.52
N VAL A 68 -29.94 -5.13 -1.18
CA VAL A 68 -30.50 -4.00 -1.92
C VAL A 68 -29.48 -2.89 -2.06
N ASN A 69 -29.64 -2.09 -3.12
CA ASN A 69 -28.82 -0.91 -3.37
C ASN A 69 -29.03 0.13 -2.27
N GLU A 70 -27.97 0.67 -1.69
CA GLU A 70 -28.01 1.63 -0.60
C GLU A 70 -28.68 2.94 -1.02
N ALA A 71 -28.41 3.42 -2.24
CA ALA A 71 -29.05 4.63 -2.76
C ALA A 71 -30.57 4.41 -2.91
N TRP A 72 -31.00 3.21 -3.34
CA TRP A 72 -32.40 2.85 -3.36
C TRP A 72 -32.98 2.83 -1.93
N LEU A 73 -32.27 2.25 -0.97
CA LEU A 73 -32.70 2.20 0.43
C LEU A 73 -32.79 3.61 1.03
N MET A 74 -31.94 4.55 0.61
CA MET A 74 -32.02 5.99 0.96
C MET A 74 -33.22 6.69 0.34
N GLY A 75 -33.91 6.07 -0.62
CA GLY A 75 -35.08 6.58 -1.29
C GLY A 75 -34.85 7.23 -2.64
N TYR A 76 -33.67 7.10 -3.22
CA TYR A 76 -33.42 7.56 -4.59
C TYR A 76 -34.08 6.64 -5.62
N ASP A 77 -34.35 7.21 -6.81
CA ASP A 77 -34.92 6.50 -7.94
C ASP A 77 -33.84 5.78 -8.74
N VAL A 78 -33.41 4.66 -8.22
CA VAL A 78 -32.38 3.76 -8.78
C VAL A 78 -32.88 2.32 -8.64
N PRO A 79 -32.28 1.34 -9.36
CA PRO A 79 -32.63 -0.06 -9.23
C PRO A 79 -32.55 -0.55 -7.77
N GLN A 80 -33.55 -1.34 -7.34
CA GLN A 80 -33.60 -1.90 -5.98
C GLN A 80 -32.49 -2.92 -5.74
N MET A 81 -32.21 -3.75 -6.76
CA MET A 81 -31.15 -4.77 -6.64
C MET A 81 -29.78 -4.10 -6.63
N ARG A 82 -28.93 -4.61 -5.77
CA ARG A 82 -27.51 -4.31 -5.80
C ARG A 82 -26.91 -4.88 -7.08
N ASP A 83 -26.20 -4.06 -7.83
CA ASP A 83 -25.40 -4.56 -8.92
C ASP A 83 -24.13 -5.20 -8.34
N PHE A 84 -24.08 -6.52 -8.39
CA PHE A 84 -22.93 -7.31 -7.93
C PHE A 84 -21.98 -7.64 -9.07
N SER A 85 -22.15 -7.07 -10.25
CA SER A 85 -21.30 -7.36 -11.39
C SER A 85 -19.80 -7.19 -11.08
N PHE A 86 -19.46 -6.25 -10.21
CA PHE A 86 -18.08 -6.02 -9.74
C PHE A 86 -17.64 -6.85 -8.53
N GLN A 87 -18.57 -7.51 -7.80
CA GLN A 87 -18.19 -8.23 -6.55
C GLN A 87 -17.79 -9.69 -6.79
N ASN A 88 -18.09 -10.24 -7.96
CA ASN A 88 -17.79 -11.62 -8.33
C ASN A 88 -16.76 -11.71 -9.46
N GLU A 89 -16.31 -10.58 -10.01
CA GLU A 89 -15.25 -10.59 -11.01
C GLU A 89 -13.92 -10.95 -10.35
N THR A 90 -13.24 -11.95 -10.87
CA THR A 90 -11.90 -12.33 -10.45
C THR A 90 -10.89 -11.27 -10.90
N VAL A 91 -9.69 -11.27 -10.31
CA VAL A 91 -8.61 -10.37 -10.74
C VAL A 91 -8.28 -10.59 -12.22
N GLU A 92 -8.41 -11.84 -12.70
CA GLU A 92 -8.23 -12.20 -14.10
C GLU A 92 -9.27 -11.54 -15.02
N GLU A 93 -10.55 -11.57 -14.63
CA GLU A 93 -11.63 -10.92 -15.39
C GLU A 93 -11.50 -9.39 -15.37
N LEU A 94 -11.12 -8.82 -14.21
CA LEU A 94 -10.85 -7.39 -14.09
C LEU A 94 -9.63 -6.95 -14.90
N SER A 95 -8.55 -7.74 -14.92
CA SER A 95 -7.35 -7.42 -15.71
C SER A 95 -7.57 -7.54 -17.22
N ALA A 96 -8.52 -8.37 -17.66
CA ALA A 96 -8.93 -8.44 -19.07
C ALA A 96 -9.78 -7.23 -19.50
N LYS A 97 -10.47 -6.60 -18.54
CA LYS A 97 -11.41 -5.49 -18.79
C LYS A 97 -10.79 -4.11 -18.60
N TYR A 98 -9.79 -4.00 -17.73
CA TYR A 98 -9.15 -2.74 -17.34
C TYR A 98 -7.62 -2.84 -17.44
N ASP A 99 -7.02 -2.02 -18.29
CA ASP A 99 -5.56 -2.01 -18.55
C ASP A 99 -4.71 -1.65 -17.32
N ASN A 100 -5.31 -0.97 -16.34
CA ASN A 100 -4.65 -0.55 -15.10
C ASN A 100 -4.77 -1.57 -13.96
N ILE A 101 -5.43 -2.71 -14.19
CA ILE A 101 -5.52 -3.82 -13.23
C ILE A 101 -4.64 -4.95 -13.74
N LYS A 102 -3.57 -5.25 -13.02
CA LYS A 102 -2.64 -6.34 -13.33
C LYS A 102 -2.50 -7.27 -12.13
N ARG A 103 -2.34 -8.55 -12.41
CA ARG A 103 -1.96 -9.51 -11.39
C ARG A 103 -0.49 -9.31 -11.07
N ILE A 104 -0.17 -9.15 -9.78
CA ILE A 104 1.21 -9.07 -9.30
C ILE A 104 1.68 -10.48 -8.97
N THR A 105 2.81 -10.89 -9.54
CA THR A 105 3.53 -12.10 -9.13
C THR A 105 4.63 -11.68 -8.16
N LEU A 106 4.61 -12.24 -6.95
CA LEU A 106 5.53 -11.83 -5.90
C LEU A 106 6.82 -12.65 -5.93
N LYS A 107 7.96 -11.95 -5.78
CA LYS A 107 9.31 -12.49 -5.54
C LYS A 107 9.80 -12.07 -4.16
N ARG A 108 10.63 -12.88 -3.53
CA ARG A 108 11.30 -12.57 -2.27
C ARG A 108 12.62 -11.86 -2.56
N PHE A 109 12.81 -10.72 -1.90
CA PHE A 109 14.07 -9.96 -1.96
C PHE A 109 14.71 -10.00 -0.57
N PRO A 110 15.97 -10.44 -0.44
CA PRO A 110 16.67 -10.41 0.84
C PRO A 110 16.82 -8.96 1.32
N MET A 111 16.53 -8.72 2.60
CA MET A 111 16.81 -7.47 3.26
C MET A 111 18.23 -7.56 3.82
N LEU A 112 19.14 -6.73 3.32
CA LEU A 112 20.41 -6.54 4.00
C LEU A 112 20.16 -5.65 5.21
N GLY A 113 20.18 -6.26 6.40
CA GLY A 113 20.12 -5.54 7.68
C GLY A 113 21.30 -4.60 7.84
N GLU A 114 21.46 -4.01 9.03
CA GLU A 114 22.60 -3.17 9.35
C GLU A 114 23.90 -3.90 8.97
N ILE A 115 24.64 -3.35 8.00
CA ILE A 115 25.89 -3.94 7.55
C ILE A 115 26.90 -3.73 8.69
N ALA A 116 27.12 -4.78 9.47
CA ALA A 116 28.25 -4.81 10.38
C ALA A 116 29.51 -5.06 9.55
N CYS A 117 30.41 -4.09 9.57
CA CYS A 117 31.80 -4.12 9.11
C CYS A 117 32.25 -5.33 8.29
N GLY A 118 32.41 -5.17 6.97
CA GLY A 118 33.42 -5.92 6.22
C GLY A 118 32.94 -6.72 5.02
N GLU A 119 31.95 -7.55 5.10
CA GLU A 119 31.39 -8.27 3.95
C GLU A 119 29.85 -8.33 4.05
N PRO A 120 29.12 -8.25 2.94
CA PRO A 120 27.70 -8.50 2.93
C PRO A 120 27.48 -9.96 3.32
N VAL A 121 27.13 -10.19 4.58
CA VAL A 121 26.77 -11.53 5.05
C VAL A 121 25.36 -11.80 4.60
N PHE A 122 25.21 -12.55 3.51
CA PHE A 122 23.98 -13.27 3.20
C PHE A 122 23.81 -14.37 4.24
N VAL A 123 23.19 -14.07 5.37
CA VAL A 123 22.89 -15.09 6.38
C VAL A 123 21.67 -15.84 5.88
N GLU A 124 21.88 -16.98 5.25
CA GLU A 124 20.82 -17.91 4.77
C GLU A 124 19.91 -18.43 5.88
N GLU A 125 20.23 -18.24 7.15
CA GLU A 125 19.55 -18.88 8.27
C GLU A 125 18.48 -18.05 8.99
N ASN A 126 18.37 -16.74 8.75
CA ASN A 126 17.33 -15.92 9.39
C ASN A 126 16.16 -15.65 8.46
N ARG A 127 15.09 -16.44 8.61
CA ARG A 127 13.81 -16.35 7.88
C ARG A 127 13.03 -15.04 8.08
N GLU A 128 13.57 -14.06 8.81
CA GLU A 128 12.86 -12.83 9.21
C GLU A 128 13.16 -11.61 8.34
N HIS A 129 14.04 -11.71 7.34
CA HIS A 129 14.55 -10.54 6.61
C HIS A 129 14.33 -10.62 5.08
N TYR A 130 13.11 -10.90 4.65
CA TYR A 130 12.73 -10.84 3.24
C TYR A 130 11.55 -9.90 3.02
N VAL A 131 11.62 -9.14 1.94
CA VAL A 131 10.50 -8.35 1.44
C VAL A 131 9.86 -9.05 0.26
N MET A 132 8.52 -9.12 0.25
CA MET A 132 7.76 -9.62 -0.89
C MET A 132 7.38 -8.43 -1.78
N ALA A 133 7.82 -8.43 -3.03
CA ALA A 133 7.49 -7.39 -3.99
C ALA A 133 7.30 -7.99 -5.39
N ASP A 134 6.91 -7.15 -6.36
CA ASP A 134 6.68 -7.58 -7.73
C ASP A 134 7.93 -8.24 -8.32
N MET A 135 7.75 -9.39 -8.98
CA MET A 135 8.83 -10.11 -9.65
C MET A 135 9.45 -9.33 -10.81
N ASP A 136 8.74 -8.35 -11.37
CA ASP A 136 9.22 -7.50 -12.46
C ASP A 136 10.26 -6.47 -11.98
N ILE A 137 10.46 -6.33 -10.66
CA ILE A 137 11.53 -5.51 -10.11
C ILE A 137 12.88 -6.22 -10.33
N ASP A 138 13.71 -5.67 -11.21
CA ASP A 138 15.06 -6.18 -11.45
C ASP A 138 16.03 -5.71 -10.38
N ALA A 139 15.95 -6.32 -9.20
CA ALA A 139 16.81 -6.09 -8.06
C ALA A 139 17.30 -7.41 -7.48
N ASP A 140 18.38 -7.35 -6.71
CA ASP A 140 18.99 -8.50 -6.08
C ASP A 140 18.78 -8.52 -4.57
N PHE A 141 18.72 -7.34 -3.93
CA PHE A 141 18.42 -7.17 -2.50
C PHE A 141 17.73 -5.85 -2.22
N CYS A 142 17.33 -5.62 -0.96
CA CYS A 142 16.77 -4.35 -0.51
C CYS A 142 17.40 -3.87 0.80
N LEU A 143 17.29 -2.56 1.04
CA LEU A 143 17.74 -1.84 2.23
C LEU A 143 16.62 -1.00 2.79
N THR A 144 16.62 -0.75 4.09
CA THR A 144 15.77 0.29 4.68
C THR A 144 16.49 1.64 4.64
N ALA A 145 15.84 2.65 4.08
CA ALA A 145 16.36 4.01 4.06
C ALA A 145 16.38 4.60 5.47
N LYS A 146 17.49 5.25 5.84
CA LYS A 146 17.65 5.96 7.14
C LYS A 146 17.89 7.44 6.91
N GLY A 147 17.21 8.25 7.73
CA GLY A 147 17.33 9.71 7.73
C GLY A 147 16.74 10.40 6.51
N ASP A 148 17.05 11.70 6.36
CA ASP A 148 16.41 12.60 5.40
C ASP A 148 17.31 12.96 4.21
N SER A 149 18.42 12.25 4.00
CA SER A 149 19.40 12.63 2.98
C SER A 149 18.92 12.52 1.53
N MET A 150 17.83 11.76 1.26
CA MET A 150 17.32 11.45 -0.07
C MET A 150 15.90 11.94 -0.32
N ILE A 151 15.39 12.87 0.47
CA ILE A 151 13.99 13.34 0.43
C ILE A 151 13.60 13.97 -0.91
N ASN A 152 14.50 14.65 -1.61
CA ASN A 152 14.22 15.24 -2.92
C ASN A 152 14.15 14.17 -4.04
N ALA A 153 14.68 12.99 -3.80
CA ALA A 153 14.48 11.81 -4.62
C ALA A 153 13.20 11.04 -4.23
N ARG A 154 12.39 11.57 -3.30
CA ARG A 154 11.18 10.95 -2.73
C ARG A 154 11.44 9.66 -1.97
N ILE A 155 12.66 9.48 -1.47
CA ILE A 155 13.02 8.36 -0.59
C ILE A 155 13.06 8.92 0.82
N TYR A 156 12.17 8.42 1.67
CA TYR A 156 11.99 8.86 3.05
C TYR A 156 12.52 7.83 4.03
N GLU A 157 12.72 8.24 5.27
CA GLU A 157 13.10 7.33 6.34
C GLU A 157 12.06 6.21 6.51
N GLY A 158 12.54 4.96 6.59
CA GLY A 158 11.69 3.77 6.68
C GLY A 158 11.30 3.17 5.33
N ASP A 159 11.52 3.86 4.20
CA ASP A 159 11.28 3.30 2.88
C ASP A 159 12.18 2.10 2.61
N ILE A 160 11.63 1.13 1.88
CA ILE A 160 12.37 -0.04 1.41
C ILE A 160 12.90 0.25 0.01
N VAL A 161 14.22 0.28 -0.15
CA VAL A 161 14.89 0.58 -1.43
C VAL A 161 15.46 -0.71 -2.00
N PHE A 162 15.11 -1.01 -3.25
CA PHE A 162 15.54 -2.19 -3.98
C PHE A 162 16.79 -1.85 -4.78
N ILE A 163 17.81 -2.68 -4.64
CA ILE A 163 19.15 -2.48 -5.19
C ILE A 163 19.47 -3.57 -6.20
N LYS A 164 19.89 -3.15 -7.39
CA LYS A 164 20.53 -4.01 -8.37
C LYS A 164 22.00 -4.06 -8.06
N GLU A 165 22.54 -5.23 -7.73
CA GLU A 165 23.94 -5.41 -7.40
C GLU A 165 24.81 -5.11 -8.62
N MET A 166 25.70 -4.13 -8.48
CA MET A 166 26.69 -3.80 -9.50
C MET A 166 27.84 -2.98 -8.88
N PRO A 167 29.09 -3.28 -9.27
CA PRO A 167 30.25 -2.60 -8.69
C PRO A 167 30.49 -1.21 -9.26
N ILE A 168 29.84 -0.87 -10.37
CA ILE A 168 29.98 0.40 -11.09
C ILE A 168 28.57 0.88 -11.47
N VAL A 169 28.31 2.17 -11.24
CA VAL A 169 27.07 2.84 -11.59
C VAL A 169 27.34 4.03 -12.50
N GLU A 170 26.35 4.51 -13.22
CA GLU A 170 26.49 5.67 -14.09
C GLU A 170 26.42 6.97 -13.28
N ASN A 171 27.07 8.04 -13.82
CA ASN A 171 27.00 9.35 -13.21
C ASN A 171 25.56 9.86 -13.15
N GLY A 172 25.13 10.22 -11.94
CA GLY A 172 23.78 10.64 -11.66
C GLY A 172 22.87 9.52 -11.13
N ASP A 173 23.31 8.27 -11.10
CA ASP A 173 22.57 7.20 -10.46
C ASP A 173 22.52 7.35 -8.93
N ILE A 174 21.42 6.95 -8.34
CA ILE A 174 21.35 6.75 -6.88
C ILE A 174 21.84 5.34 -6.59
N ALA A 175 22.81 5.23 -5.71
CA ALA A 175 23.43 3.96 -5.36
C ALA A 175 23.50 3.76 -3.84
N ALA A 176 23.48 2.49 -3.44
CA ALA A 176 23.88 2.07 -2.11
C ALA A 176 25.43 2.04 -2.09
N VAL A 177 26.00 2.79 -1.17
CA VAL A 177 27.46 2.95 -1.05
C VAL A 177 27.87 2.67 0.40
N ILE A 178 28.93 1.88 0.58
CA ILE A 178 29.60 1.76 1.88
C ILE A 178 30.70 2.82 1.93
N ILE A 179 30.71 3.58 3.01
CA ILE A 179 31.76 4.52 3.36
C ILE A 179 32.30 4.05 4.71
N GLU A 180 33.55 3.59 4.75
CA GLU A 180 34.17 2.96 5.93
C GLU A 180 33.35 1.74 6.41
N SER A 181 32.42 1.93 7.32
CA SER A 181 31.56 0.87 7.88
C SER A 181 30.07 1.15 7.76
N ASP A 182 29.69 2.28 7.16
CA ASP A 182 28.28 2.71 7.07
C ASP A 182 27.74 2.59 5.65
N ALA A 183 26.60 1.93 5.50
CA ALA A 183 25.87 1.92 4.25
C ALA A 183 24.97 3.15 4.12
N THR A 184 25.04 3.82 2.99
CA THR A 184 24.23 5.03 2.71
C THR A 184 23.75 5.06 1.27
N LEU A 185 22.64 5.81 1.04
CA LEU A 185 22.19 6.12 -0.32
C LEU A 185 22.69 7.50 -0.72
N LYS A 186 23.30 7.59 -1.90
CA LYS A 186 23.77 8.86 -2.48
C LYS A 186 23.64 8.83 -3.99
N ARG A 187 23.53 10.01 -4.57
CA ARG A 187 23.74 10.17 -6.01
C ARG A 187 25.23 10.20 -6.30
N VAL A 188 25.67 9.35 -7.22
CA VAL A 188 27.08 9.08 -7.49
C VAL A 188 27.54 9.82 -8.75
N TYR A 189 28.68 10.48 -8.66
CA TYR A 189 29.39 11.07 -9.80
C TYR A 189 30.89 10.69 -9.72
N TYR A 190 31.37 9.99 -10.73
CA TYR A 190 32.77 9.63 -10.83
C TYR A 190 33.45 10.38 -11.98
N TYR A 191 34.60 10.99 -11.70
CA TYR A 191 35.42 11.75 -12.63
C TYR A 191 36.76 11.06 -12.82
N PRO A 192 36.89 10.19 -13.86
CA PRO A 192 38.06 9.36 -14.03
C PRO A 192 39.35 10.13 -14.26
N ASN A 193 39.29 11.28 -14.93
CA ASN A 193 40.46 12.13 -15.18
C ASN A 193 41.10 12.69 -13.90
N ASP A 194 40.28 12.94 -12.90
CA ASP A 194 40.69 13.51 -11.61
C ASP A 194 40.84 12.43 -10.53
N ASN A 195 40.56 11.16 -10.86
CA ASN A 195 40.43 10.05 -9.91
C ASN A 195 39.59 10.45 -8.68
N MET A 196 38.41 11.04 -8.93
CA MET A 196 37.56 11.66 -7.94
C MET A 196 36.16 11.07 -7.97
N LEU A 197 35.61 10.77 -6.79
CA LEU A 197 34.23 10.32 -6.56
C LEU A 197 33.51 11.38 -5.75
N GLN A 198 32.38 11.83 -6.23
CA GLN A 198 31.48 12.72 -5.51
C GLN A 198 30.17 12.00 -5.17
N LEU A 199 29.81 12.00 -3.90
CA LEU A 199 28.58 11.43 -3.38
C LEU A 199 27.67 12.57 -2.90
N VAL A 200 26.53 12.73 -3.57
CA VAL A 200 25.62 13.87 -3.35
C VAL A 200 24.34 13.36 -2.69
N ALA A 201 23.95 14.01 -1.60
CA ALA A 201 22.64 13.81 -0.99
C ALA A 201 21.56 14.53 -1.81
N GLU A 202 20.39 13.94 -1.92
CA GLU A 202 19.18 14.58 -2.47
C GLU A 202 18.43 15.38 -1.38
N ASN A 203 19.21 16.17 -0.63
CA ASN A 203 18.74 17.11 0.37
C ASN A 203 19.81 18.22 0.51
N PRO A 204 19.51 19.49 0.18
CA PRO A 204 20.46 20.59 0.23
C PRO A 204 21.07 20.86 1.62
N LYS A 205 20.47 20.31 2.67
CA LYS A 205 20.97 20.38 4.05
C LYS A 205 22.36 19.72 4.18
N TYR A 206 22.66 18.74 3.31
CA TYR A 206 23.90 17.98 3.34
C TYR A 206 24.84 18.43 2.23
N LYS A 207 26.10 18.68 2.58
CA LYS A 207 27.13 18.96 1.59
C LYS A 207 27.52 17.71 0.84
N PRO A 208 27.91 17.80 -0.44
CA PRO A 208 28.52 16.69 -1.16
C PRO A 208 29.77 16.16 -0.44
N LEU A 209 29.91 14.85 -0.40
CA LEU A 209 31.13 14.18 0.03
C LEU A 209 32.00 13.97 -1.20
N VAL A 210 33.27 14.34 -1.11
CA VAL A 210 34.24 14.22 -2.22
C VAL A 210 35.42 13.41 -1.73
N TYR A 211 35.76 12.37 -2.49
CA TYR A 211 36.86 11.46 -2.21
C TYR A 211 37.79 11.41 -3.41
N GLN A 212 39.12 11.38 -3.18
CA GLN A 212 40.08 11.44 -4.24
C GLN A 212 41.31 10.54 -3.95
N GLY A 213 41.88 9.94 -5.00
CA GLY A 213 43.09 9.15 -4.88
C GLY A 213 42.90 7.93 -3.96
N GLU A 214 43.74 7.82 -2.92
CA GLU A 214 43.75 6.66 -2.00
C GLU A 214 42.48 6.56 -1.13
N GLU A 215 41.76 7.67 -0.91
CA GLU A 215 40.50 7.67 -0.15
C GLU A 215 39.44 6.80 -0.81
N LEU A 216 39.49 6.60 -2.11
CA LEU A 216 38.55 5.75 -2.86
C LEU A 216 38.60 4.29 -2.41
N ASN A 217 39.71 3.85 -1.82
CA ASN A 217 39.84 2.47 -1.31
C ASN A 217 38.92 2.17 -0.11
N HIS A 218 38.43 3.21 0.55
CA HIS A 218 37.49 3.09 1.67
C HIS A 218 36.02 3.17 1.24
N ILE A 219 35.76 3.22 -0.07
CA ILE A 219 34.42 3.36 -0.63
C ILE A 219 34.09 2.14 -1.49
N ARG A 220 32.95 1.54 -1.23
CA ARG A 220 32.43 0.43 -2.01
C ARG A 220 31.01 0.73 -2.50
N ILE A 221 30.79 0.67 -3.79
CA ILE A 221 29.46 0.70 -4.39
C ILE A 221 28.88 -0.72 -4.28
N LEU A 222 27.71 -0.85 -3.65
CA LEU A 222 26.99 -2.11 -3.57
C LEU A 222 26.08 -2.32 -4.79
N GLY A 223 25.51 -1.26 -5.30
CA GLY A 223 24.63 -1.34 -6.46
C GLY A 223 23.76 -0.11 -6.65
N LYS A 224 23.02 -0.11 -7.76
CA LYS A 224 22.09 0.94 -8.16
C LYS A 224 20.73 0.75 -7.50
N ALA A 225 20.17 1.83 -6.96
CA ALA A 225 18.78 1.85 -6.54
C ALA A 225 17.86 1.89 -7.76
N VAL A 226 17.01 0.88 -7.90
CA VAL A 226 16.15 0.71 -9.08
C VAL A 226 14.66 0.93 -8.76
N TYR A 227 14.28 0.75 -7.51
CA TYR A 227 12.89 0.91 -7.06
C TYR A 227 12.86 1.19 -5.56
N PHE A 228 11.75 1.78 -5.07
CA PHE A 228 11.50 1.88 -3.63
C PHE A 228 10.01 1.72 -3.33
N MET A 229 9.70 1.28 -2.11
CA MET A 229 8.35 1.21 -1.57
C MET A 229 8.26 2.09 -0.34
N SER A 230 7.22 2.92 -0.30
CA SER A 230 6.84 3.76 0.85
C SER A 230 5.53 3.27 1.45
N ALA A 231 5.42 3.34 2.77
CA ALA A 231 4.14 3.19 3.43
C ALA A 231 3.26 4.43 3.18
N VAL A 232 1.96 4.23 3.07
CA VAL A 232 0.99 5.33 3.03
C VAL A 232 0.60 5.65 4.47
N GLU A 233 0.82 6.89 4.92
CA GLU A 233 0.40 7.39 6.23
C GLU A 233 -1.08 7.81 6.27
#